data_2f61dff1b6ef93130489eed4afcc7075
#
_entry.id   2f61dff1b6ef93130489eed4afcc7075
#
_cell.length_a   1.000
_cell.length_b   1.000
_cell.length_c   1.000
_cell.angle_alpha   90.00
_cell.angle_beta   90.00
_cell.angle_gamma   90.00
#
_symmetry.space_group_name_H-M   'P 1'
#
loop_
_entity.id
_entity.type
_entity.pdbx_description
1 polymer ?
#
loop_
_entity_poly.entity_id
_entity_poly.type
_entity_poly.pdbx_seq_one_letter_code
_entity_poly.pdbx_strand_id
1 'polypeptide(L)'
;MKTDPTIAAAAGTGAGRPRRAVVLLSGGLDSATAAAWARREGYAISALSIDYGQRHAVELAAARDVAAAMQITDHVVLAVDLAAFGGSVLVDAAAPVPKGRSDAEIGRGIPATYVPARNTVFLSLALALAEARGAEAIVLGVNAIDYSGYPDCRPEYLAAFEALARLATKAGIEGHAPQLLAPLVSLSKADIIRLGHELGLDYG
;
A
#
# COMPACT_ATOMS: atom_id res chain seq x y z
N MET A 1 -25.72 6.34 18.23
CA MET A 1 -24.81 5.18 18.31
C MET A 1 -24.77 4.56 16.92
N LYS A 2 -23.79 4.94 16.10
CA LYS A 2 -23.62 4.43 14.72
C LYS A 2 -22.51 3.38 14.78
N THR A 3 -22.85 2.15 14.48
CA THR A 3 -21.94 1.01 14.40
C THR A 3 -21.09 1.12 13.15
N ASP A 4 -19.77 1.09 13.35
CA ASP A 4 -18.74 1.13 12.31
C ASP A 4 -18.69 -0.23 11.57
N PRO A 5 -18.79 -0.28 10.23
CA PRO A 5 -18.90 -1.56 9.50
C PRO A 5 -17.58 -2.11 8.97
N THR A 6 -16.40 -1.78 9.54
CA THR A 6 -15.12 -2.09 8.87
C THR A 6 -14.21 -3.09 9.59
N ILE A 7 -14.72 -3.86 10.56
CA ILE A 7 -13.94 -4.95 11.16
C ILE A 7 -14.78 -6.24 11.10
N ALA A 8 -14.87 -6.84 9.94
CA ALA A 8 -15.30 -8.22 9.81
C ALA A 8 -14.06 -9.13 10.00
N ALA A 9 -13.87 -9.62 11.22
CA ALA A 9 -12.93 -10.70 11.50
C ALA A 9 -13.49 -11.99 10.85
N ALA A 10 -12.86 -12.43 9.76
CA ALA A 10 -13.14 -13.74 9.17
C ALA A 10 -12.37 -14.82 9.93
N ALA A 11 -12.95 -15.36 10.98
CA ALA A 11 -12.50 -16.61 11.60
C ALA A 11 -12.94 -17.79 10.71
N GLY A 12 -11.99 -18.41 10.00
CA GLY A 12 -12.21 -19.59 9.19
C GLY A 12 -11.17 -20.65 9.50
N THR A 13 -11.48 -21.59 10.39
CA THR A 13 -10.69 -22.79 10.67
C THR A 13 -10.99 -23.87 9.62
N GLY A 14 -10.08 -24.04 8.69
CA GLY A 14 -10.00 -25.22 7.83
C GLY A 14 -8.52 -25.48 7.56
N ALA A 15 -8.05 -26.73 7.62
CA ALA A 15 -6.70 -27.14 7.25
C ALA A 15 -6.51 -26.95 5.72
N GLY A 16 -6.52 -25.70 5.29
CA GLY A 16 -6.41 -25.23 3.93
C GLY A 16 -5.05 -24.55 3.69
N ARG A 17 -4.69 -24.42 2.44
CA ARG A 17 -3.54 -23.67 1.94
C ARG A 17 -3.44 -22.30 2.68
N PRO A 18 -2.24 -21.89 3.15
CA PRO A 18 -2.10 -20.62 3.86
C PRO A 18 -2.65 -19.46 3.02
N ARG A 19 -3.44 -18.60 3.65
CA ARG A 19 -3.93 -17.38 3.02
C ARG A 19 -2.75 -16.54 2.53
N ARG A 20 -2.80 -16.04 1.32
CA ARG A 20 -1.70 -15.28 0.72
C ARG A 20 -2.12 -13.83 0.47
N ALA A 21 -1.21 -12.91 0.73
CA ALA A 21 -1.39 -11.51 0.37
C ALA A 21 -0.16 -10.94 -0.34
N VAL A 22 -0.39 -10.09 -1.34
CA VAL A 22 0.63 -9.19 -1.86
C VAL A 22 0.59 -7.91 -1.03
N VAL A 23 1.73 -7.48 -0.51
CA VAL A 23 1.87 -6.25 0.26
C VAL A 23 2.72 -5.25 -0.51
N LEU A 24 2.18 -4.06 -0.80
CA LEU A 24 2.97 -2.95 -1.33
C LEU A 24 3.89 -2.41 -0.23
N LEU A 25 5.20 -2.64 -0.37
CA LEU A 25 6.22 -2.34 0.64
C LEU A 25 7.18 -1.26 0.13
N SER A 26 7.07 -0.05 0.67
CA SER A 26 7.95 1.08 0.33
C SER A 26 9.14 1.25 1.31
N GLY A 27 9.11 0.55 2.44
CA GLY A 27 10.07 0.72 3.53
C GLY A 27 9.72 1.84 4.51
N GLY A 28 8.71 2.66 4.20
CA GLY A 28 8.20 3.66 5.13
C GLY A 28 7.31 3.04 6.22
N LEU A 29 7.11 3.81 7.31
CA LEU A 29 6.35 3.44 8.50
C LEU A 29 4.98 2.80 8.17
N ASP A 30 4.20 3.41 7.29
CA ASP A 30 2.85 2.96 6.98
C ASP A 30 2.87 1.60 6.26
N SER A 31 3.75 1.41 5.29
CA SER A 31 3.87 0.15 4.56
C SER A 31 4.39 -0.99 5.44
N ALA A 32 5.33 -0.70 6.35
CA ALA A 32 5.83 -1.66 7.33
C ALA A 32 4.72 -2.08 8.32
N THR A 33 3.92 -1.10 8.81
CA THR A 33 2.79 -1.37 9.69
C THR A 33 1.71 -2.22 8.99
N ALA A 34 1.39 -1.91 7.73
CA ALA A 34 0.44 -2.69 6.95
C ALA A 34 0.93 -4.13 6.71
N ALA A 35 2.24 -4.32 6.48
CA ALA A 35 2.84 -5.65 6.35
C ALA A 35 2.77 -6.44 7.66
N ALA A 36 3.09 -5.81 8.79
CA ALA A 36 2.99 -6.44 10.11
C ALA A 36 1.54 -6.80 10.45
N TRP A 37 0.58 -5.94 10.10
CA TRP A 37 -0.85 -6.22 10.23
C TRP A 37 -1.24 -7.45 9.40
N ALA A 38 -0.84 -7.51 8.12
CA ALA A 38 -1.16 -8.66 7.26
C ALA A 38 -0.61 -9.98 7.84
N ARG A 39 0.60 -9.96 8.41
CA ARG A 39 1.17 -11.12 9.09
C ARG A 39 0.36 -11.53 10.32
N ARG A 40 -0.08 -10.58 11.14
CA ARG A 40 -0.94 -10.84 12.30
C ARG A 40 -2.27 -11.47 11.89
N GLU A 41 -2.84 -11.04 10.76
CA GLU A 41 -4.06 -11.63 10.20
C GLU A 41 -3.85 -13.03 9.57
N GLY A 42 -2.65 -13.58 9.65
CA GLY A 42 -2.32 -14.94 9.20
C GLY A 42 -2.01 -15.07 7.72
N TYR A 43 -1.72 -13.97 7.02
CA TYR A 43 -1.31 -14.03 5.62
C TYR A 43 0.16 -14.45 5.47
N ALA A 44 0.42 -15.36 4.53
CA ALA A 44 1.74 -15.53 3.94
C ALA A 44 1.97 -14.38 2.94
N ILE A 45 3.02 -13.60 3.15
CA ILE A 45 3.26 -12.34 2.45
C ILE A 45 4.18 -12.53 1.26
N SER A 46 3.75 -12.03 0.09
CA SER A 46 4.60 -11.67 -1.04
C SER A 46 4.76 -10.15 -1.05
N ALA A 47 5.93 -9.62 -0.75
CA ALA A 47 6.17 -8.18 -0.76
C ALA A 47 6.45 -7.69 -2.20
N LEU A 48 5.91 -6.53 -2.55
CA LEU A 48 6.19 -5.83 -3.79
C LEU A 48 6.70 -4.42 -3.50
N SER A 49 7.95 -4.16 -3.88
CA SER A 49 8.55 -2.83 -3.88
C SER A 49 8.73 -2.33 -5.30
N ILE A 50 8.48 -1.04 -5.52
CA ILE A 50 8.56 -0.45 -6.85
C ILE A 50 9.55 0.71 -6.83
N ASP A 51 10.60 0.58 -7.64
CA ASP A 51 11.50 1.66 -7.99
C ASP A 51 10.87 2.44 -9.15
N TYR A 52 10.36 3.64 -8.87
CA TYR A 52 9.67 4.45 -9.87
C TYR A 52 10.43 5.72 -10.27
N GLY A 53 11.75 5.74 -10.04
CA GLY A 53 12.59 6.90 -10.29
C GLY A 53 12.49 7.96 -9.19
N GLN A 54 12.06 7.58 -7.97
CA GLN A 54 12.06 8.48 -6.82
C GLN A 54 13.48 8.90 -6.45
N ARG A 55 13.62 10.12 -5.95
CA ARG A 55 14.91 10.73 -5.56
C ARG A 55 15.66 9.98 -4.45
N HIS A 56 15.01 9.09 -3.73
CA HIS A 56 15.55 8.43 -2.55
C HIS A 56 15.72 6.92 -2.75
N ALA A 57 16.89 6.50 -3.21
CA ALA A 57 17.30 5.08 -3.19
C ALA A 57 17.24 4.44 -1.77
N VAL A 58 17.20 5.27 -0.74
CA VAL A 58 17.06 4.88 0.68
C VAL A 58 15.75 4.12 0.93
N GLU A 59 14.66 4.45 0.23
CA GLU A 59 13.37 3.76 0.42
C GLU A 59 13.43 2.28 0.06
N LEU A 60 14.12 1.94 -1.04
CA LEU A 60 14.26 0.54 -1.45
C LEU A 60 15.19 -0.25 -0.51
N ALA A 61 16.23 0.40 0.04
CA ALA A 61 17.05 -0.22 1.07
C ALA A 61 16.21 -0.51 2.32
N ALA A 62 15.47 0.48 2.81
CA ALA A 62 14.56 0.33 3.94
C ALA A 62 13.49 -0.76 3.70
N ALA A 63 12.94 -0.87 2.47
CA ALA A 63 12.01 -1.93 2.14
C ALA A 63 12.63 -3.33 2.24
N ARG A 64 13.92 -3.48 1.84
CA ARG A 64 14.65 -4.74 2.00
C ARG A 64 14.92 -5.06 3.47
N ASP A 65 15.28 -4.05 4.26
CA ASP A 65 15.54 -4.20 5.69
C ASP A 65 14.27 -4.63 6.43
N VAL A 66 13.13 -3.99 6.14
CA VAL A 66 11.82 -4.38 6.68
C VAL A 66 11.46 -5.82 6.27
N ALA A 67 11.64 -6.17 4.99
CA ALA A 67 11.37 -7.52 4.51
C ALA A 67 12.24 -8.56 5.23
N ALA A 68 13.54 -8.26 5.42
CA ALA A 68 14.47 -9.13 6.14
C ALA A 68 14.09 -9.27 7.62
N ALA A 69 13.82 -8.16 8.31
CA ALA A 69 13.41 -8.16 9.72
C ALA A 69 12.11 -8.94 9.94
N MET A 70 11.19 -8.87 8.98
CA MET A 70 9.94 -9.63 8.98
C MET A 70 10.08 -11.03 8.39
N GLN A 71 11.27 -11.48 8.00
CA GLN A 71 11.49 -12.79 7.38
C GLN A 71 10.60 -13.05 6.14
N ILE A 72 10.30 -11.99 5.37
CA ILE A 72 9.56 -12.10 4.11
C ILE A 72 10.54 -12.55 3.02
N THR A 73 10.43 -13.82 2.60
CA THR A 73 11.33 -14.43 1.62
C THR A 73 10.90 -14.20 0.17
N ASP A 74 9.61 -13.98 -0.08
CA ASP A 74 9.09 -13.64 -1.41
C ASP A 74 8.98 -12.11 -1.51
N HIS A 75 10.07 -11.45 -1.89
CA HIS A 75 10.15 -10.01 -2.08
C HIS A 75 10.54 -9.68 -3.52
N VAL A 76 9.59 -9.15 -4.27
CA VAL A 76 9.77 -8.72 -5.66
C VAL A 76 10.04 -7.21 -5.68
N VAL A 77 11.11 -6.82 -6.39
CA VAL A 77 11.44 -5.41 -6.65
C VAL A 77 11.32 -5.16 -8.15
N LEU A 78 10.47 -4.22 -8.55
CA LEU A 78 10.27 -3.85 -9.95
C LEU A 78 10.73 -2.42 -10.19
N ALA A 79 11.41 -2.18 -11.31
CA ALA A 79 11.71 -0.83 -11.79
C ALA A 79 10.64 -0.39 -12.80
N VAL A 80 10.06 0.80 -12.58
CA VAL A 80 9.06 1.43 -13.45
C VAL A 80 9.40 2.91 -13.54
N ASP A 81 9.90 3.36 -14.67
CA ASP A 81 10.32 4.75 -14.84
C ASP A 81 9.10 5.68 -15.00
N LEU A 82 8.52 6.15 -13.89
CA LEU A 82 7.47 7.17 -13.89
C LEU A 82 8.06 8.59 -14.06
N ALA A 83 9.38 8.77 -13.88
CA ALA A 83 10.03 10.06 -14.11
C ALA A 83 9.96 10.47 -15.58
N ALA A 84 9.93 9.49 -16.50
CA ALA A 84 9.75 9.73 -17.93
C ALA A 84 8.45 10.50 -18.28
N PHE A 85 7.43 10.43 -17.41
CA PHE A 85 6.17 11.17 -17.63
C PHE A 85 6.17 12.58 -17.03
N GLY A 86 7.08 12.88 -16.09
CA GLY A 86 7.10 14.16 -15.38
C GLY A 86 5.88 14.37 -14.48
N GLY A 87 5.52 15.63 -14.27
CA GLY A 87 4.25 16.00 -13.59
C GLY A 87 4.29 15.98 -12.06
N SER A 88 5.43 15.68 -11.42
CA SER A 88 5.58 15.74 -9.96
C SER A 88 6.99 16.17 -9.55
N VAL A 89 7.08 16.94 -8.48
CA VAL A 89 8.37 17.32 -7.86
C VAL A 89 9.12 16.11 -7.25
N LEU A 90 8.46 14.99 -7.03
CA LEU A 90 9.10 13.78 -6.51
C LEU A 90 9.88 13.00 -7.56
N VAL A 91 9.54 13.16 -8.83
CA VAL A 91 10.19 12.48 -9.96
C VAL A 91 10.98 13.45 -10.85
N ASP A 92 10.79 14.77 -10.71
CA ASP A 92 11.55 15.79 -11.41
C ASP A 92 12.75 16.24 -10.58
N ALA A 93 13.97 15.86 -10.99
CA ALA A 93 15.21 16.22 -10.31
C ALA A 93 15.48 17.72 -10.26
N ALA A 94 14.92 18.51 -11.17
CA ALA A 94 15.13 19.96 -11.28
C ALA A 94 14.12 20.78 -10.45
N ALA A 95 12.98 20.21 -10.07
CA ALA A 95 11.94 20.93 -9.35
C ALA A 95 12.23 21.00 -7.83
N PRO A 96 12.16 22.17 -7.20
CA PRO A 96 12.32 22.30 -5.75
C PRO A 96 11.13 21.70 -5.03
N VAL A 97 11.38 20.84 -4.03
CA VAL A 97 10.31 20.32 -3.14
C VAL A 97 9.86 21.47 -2.24
N PRO A 98 8.58 21.88 -2.26
CA PRO A 98 8.07 22.93 -1.39
C PRO A 98 8.23 22.55 0.08
N LYS A 99 8.93 23.39 0.87
CA LYS A 99 9.09 23.21 2.31
C LYS A 99 8.20 24.23 3.05
N GLY A 100 7.62 23.82 4.18
CA GLY A 100 6.93 24.74 5.11
C GLY A 100 5.52 25.14 4.68
N ARG A 101 4.75 24.29 4.03
CA ARG A 101 3.31 24.53 3.79
C ARG A 101 2.53 24.56 5.11
N SER A 102 1.63 25.53 5.26
CA SER A 102 0.68 25.56 6.37
C SER A 102 -0.40 24.48 6.18
N ASP A 103 -1.00 24.02 7.26
CA ASP A 103 -2.10 23.02 7.24
C ASP A 103 -3.28 23.48 6.37
N ALA A 104 -3.51 24.81 6.27
CA ALA A 104 -4.54 25.39 5.41
C ALA A 104 -4.21 25.30 3.89
N GLU A 105 -2.95 25.18 3.53
CA GLU A 105 -2.49 25.00 2.15
C GLU A 105 -2.44 23.51 1.75
N ILE A 106 -2.27 22.62 2.73
CA ILE A 106 -2.28 21.15 2.52
C ILE A 106 -3.69 20.68 2.16
N GLY A 107 -4.75 21.36 2.64
CA GLY A 107 -6.15 21.01 2.37
C GLY A 107 -6.74 21.56 1.06
N ARG A 108 -5.98 22.34 0.26
CA ARG A 108 -6.49 22.96 -0.97
C ARG A 108 -5.83 22.36 -2.23
N GLY A 109 -6.58 21.49 -2.91
CA GLY A 109 -6.19 20.94 -4.21
C GLY A 109 -5.22 19.75 -4.14
N ILE A 110 -4.78 19.28 -5.31
CA ILE A 110 -3.84 18.16 -5.44
C ILE A 110 -2.43 18.66 -5.12
N PRO A 111 -1.70 18.03 -4.17
CA PRO A 111 -0.34 18.44 -3.81
C PRO A 111 0.65 18.31 -4.98
N ALA A 112 1.66 19.20 -5.03
CA ALA A 112 2.73 19.11 -6.03
C ALA A 112 3.58 17.83 -5.92
N THR A 113 3.51 17.15 -4.79
CA THR A 113 4.12 15.83 -4.54
C THR A 113 3.30 14.67 -5.09
N TYR A 114 2.10 14.92 -5.62
CA TYR A 114 1.32 13.88 -6.28
C TYR A 114 2.04 13.45 -7.58
N VAL A 115 2.36 12.16 -7.66
CA VAL A 115 2.84 11.55 -8.91
C VAL A 115 1.62 11.02 -9.67
N PRO A 116 1.37 11.49 -10.90
CA PRO A 116 0.15 11.16 -11.64
C PRO A 116 -0.10 9.65 -11.72
N ALA A 117 -1.26 9.21 -11.22
CA ALA A 117 -1.75 7.84 -11.23
C ALA A 117 -0.78 6.79 -10.63
N ARG A 118 0.17 7.20 -9.77
CA ARG A 118 1.19 6.30 -9.20
C ARG A 118 0.57 5.08 -8.51
N ASN A 119 -0.41 5.29 -7.65
CA ASN A 119 -1.03 4.17 -6.93
C ASN A 119 -1.83 3.27 -7.88
N THR A 120 -2.38 3.80 -8.98
CA THR A 120 -3.04 3.00 -10.02
C THR A 120 -2.04 2.04 -10.69
N VAL A 121 -0.85 2.54 -11.05
CA VAL A 121 0.22 1.70 -11.60
C VAL A 121 0.66 0.64 -10.59
N PHE A 122 0.88 1.04 -9.33
CA PHE A 122 1.33 0.14 -8.28
C PHE A 122 0.30 -0.96 -7.99
N LEU A 123 -0.97 -0.60 -7.90
CA LEU A 123 -2.05 -1.56 -7.70
C LEU A 123 -2.21 -2.50 -8.90
N SER A 124 -2.01 -2.03 -10.12
CA SER A 124 -2.05 -2.88 -11.32
C SER A 124 -0.94 -3.93 -11.32
N LEU A 125 0.28 -3.54 -10.91
CA LEU A 125 1.40 -4.46 -10.74
C LEU A 125 1.17 -5.44 -9.58
N ALA A 126 0.62 -4.95 -8.47
CA ALA A 126 0.26 -5.79 -7.33
C ALA A 126 -0.85 -6.78 -7.70
N LEU A 127 -1.82 -6.39 -8.53
CA LEU A 127 -2.88 -7.26 -9.02
C LEU A 127 -2.31 -8.40 -9.89
N ALA A 128 -1.39 -8.07 -10.80
CA ALA A 128 -0.71 -9.07 -11.63
C ALA A 128 0.11 -10.06 -10.77
N LEU A 129 0.83 -9.54 -9.75
CA LEU A 129 1.58 -10.39 -8.83
C LEU A 129 0.64 -11.25 -7.97
N ALA A 130 -0.47 -10.69 -7.50
CA ALA A 130 -1.47 -11.42 -6.72
C ALA A 130 -2.05 -12.60 -7.51
N GLU A 131 -2.40 -12.39 -8.77
CA GLU A 131 -2.88 -13.45 -9.65
C GLU A 131 -1.81 -14.52 -9.88
N ALA A 132 -0.56 -14.12 -10.16
CA ALA A 132 0.56 -15.03 -10.36
C ALA A 132 0.90 -15.87 -9.11
N ARG A 133 0.68 -15.34 -7.91
CA ARG A 133 0.93 -16.01 -6.62
C ARG A 133 -0.30 -16.75 -6.08
N GLY A 134 -1.46 -16.57 -6.69
CA GLY A 134 -2.75 -17.04 -6.15
C GLY A 134 -3.02 -16.41 -4.78
N ALA A 135 -2.73 -15.11 -4.65
CA ALA A 135 -3.00 -14.34 -3.45
C ALA A 135 -4.47 -13.89 -3.43
N GLU A 136 -5.09 -13.96 -2.26
CA GLU A 136 -6.49 -13.59 -2.04
C GLU A 136 -6.65 -12.15 -1.54
N ALA A 137 -5.54 -11.45 -1.27
CA ALA A 137 -5.55 -10.06 -0.86
C ALA A 137 -4.37 -9.26 -1.42
N ILE A 138 -4.59 -7.96 -1.61
CA ILE A 138 -3.58 -6.95 -1.83
C ILE A 138 -3.67 -5.97 -0.66
N VAL A 139 -2.57 -5.77 0.06
CA VAL A 139 -2.51 -4.92 1.25
C VAL A 139 -1.68 -3.69 0.95
N LEU A 140 -2.21 -2.52 1.31
CA LEU A 140 -1.55 -1.25 1.11
C LEU A 140 -1.60 -0.39 2.37
N GLY A 141 -0.51 0.35 2.61
CA GLY A 141 -0.37 1.26 3.74
C GLY A 141 -0.86 2.69 3.43
N VAL A 142 -1.96 2.83 2.68
CA VAL A 142 -2.52 4.16 2.42
C VAL A 142 -3.25 4.68 3.65
N ASN A 143 -3.10 5.99 3.88
CA ASN A 143 -3.78 6.74 4.92
C ASN A 143 -4.54 7.90 4.26
N ALA A 144 -5.87 7.91 4.38
CA ALA A 144 -6.71 8.94 3.79
C ALA A 144 -6.65 10.27 4.57
N ILE A 145 -6.27 10.24 5.84
CA ILE A 145 -6.17 11.43 6.69
C ILE A 145 -4.93 12.26 6.29
N ASP A 146 -3.78 11.61 6.16
CA ASP A 146 -2.52 12.29 5.81
C ASP A 146 -2.43 12.65 4.32
N TYR A 147 -3.11 11.88 3.46
CA TYR A 147 -3.09 12.03 2.00
C TYR A 147 -4.43 12.44 1.40
N SER A 148 -5.23 13.21 2.15
CA SER A 148 -6.57 13.65 1.71
C SER A 148 -6.60 14.37 0.36
N GLY A 149 -5.47 14.91 -0.09
CA GLY A 149 -5.32 15.55 -1.41
C GLY A 149 -5.00 14.59 -2.57
N TYR A 150 -4.71 13.32 -2.31
CA TYR A 150 -4.37 12.37 -3.36
C TYR A 150 -5.62 11.62 -3.85
N PRO A 151 -6.01 11.76 -5.13
CA PRO A 151 -7.23 11.13 -5.65
C PRO A 151 -7.19 9.60 -5.58
N ASP A 152 -5.99 9.02 -5.69
CA ASP A 152 -5.73 7.58 -5.72
C ASP A 152 -5.43 6.95 -4.34
N CYS A 153 -5.81 7.66 -3.26
CA CYS A 153 -5.77 7.13 -1.89
C CYS A 153 -7.16 7.06 -1.23
N ARG A 154 -8.21 7.54 -1.91
CA ARG A 154 -9.55 7.66 -1.35
C ARG A 154 -10.26 6.30 -1.30
N PRO A 155 -11.16 6.09 -0.34
CA PRO A 155 -11.95 4.84 -0.24
C PRO A 155 -12.73 4.51 -1.51
N GLU A 156 -13.30 5.53 -2.18
CA GLU A 156 -14.06 5.33 -3.42
C GLU A 156 -13.17 4.83 -4.56
N TYR A 157 -11.93 5.31 -4.63
CA TYR A 157 -10.95 4.85 -5.60
C TYR A 157 -10.58 3.37 -5.34
N LEU A 158 -10.31 3.01 -4.08
CA LEU A 158 -9.99 1.62 -3.70
C LEU A 158 -11.14 0.68 -4.04
N ALA A 159 -12.38 1.07 -3.75
CA ALA A 159 -13.57 0.29 -4.10
C ALA A 159 -13.73 0.13 -5.63
N ALA A 160 -13.46 1.18 -6.41
CA ALA A 160 -13.49 1.12 -7.87
C ALA A 160 -12.39 0.20 -8.42
N PHE A 161 -11.18 0.24 -7.84
CA PHE A 161 -10.10 -0.65 -8.24
C PHE A 161 -10.40 -2.12 -7.90
N GLU A 162 -11.02 -2.38 -6.77
CA GLU A 162 -11.48 -3.74 -6.42
C GLU A 162 -12.55 -4.24 -7.40
N ALA A 163 -13.46 -3.38 -7.84
CA ALA A 163 -14.42 -3.72 -8.89
C ALA A 163 -13.70 -4.02 -10.22
N LEU A 164 -12.67 -3.25 -10.57
CA LEU A 164 -11.84 -3.52 -11.76
C LEU A 164 -11.14 -4.89 -11.61
N ALA A 165 -10.57 -5.22 -10.47
CA ALA A 165 -9.90 -6.51 -10.23
C ALA A 165 -10.85 -7.70 -10.49
N ARG A 166 -12.11 -7.58 -10.10
CA ARG A 166 -13.15 -8.60 -10.38
C ARG A 166 -13.43 -8.82 -11.86
N LEU A 167 -13.25 -7.79 -12.67
CA LEU A 167 -13.53 -7.83 -14.11
C LEU A 167 -12.30 -8.16 -14.95
N ALA A 168 -11.11 -7.78 -14.49
CA ALA A 168 -9.89 -7.75 -15.28
C ALA A 168 -8.98 -8.97 -15.08
N THR A 169 -9.30 -9.87 -14.15
CA THR A 169 -8.46 -11.01 -13.83
C THR A 169 -9.18 -12.33 -14.04
N LYS A 170 -8.42 -13.41 -14.30
CA LYS A 170 -8.98 -14.76 -14.34
C LYS A 170 -9.63 -15.10 -12.98
N ALA A 171 -8.91 -14.83 -11.88
CA ALA A 171 -9.43 -15.06 -10.54
C ALA A 171 -10.74 -14.29 -10.30
N GLY A 172 -10.86 -13.06 -10.82
CA GLY A 172 -12.08 -12.27 -10.75
C GLY A 172 -13.27 -12.90 -11.47
N ILE A 173 -13.05 -13.38 -12.70
CA ILE A 173 -14.08 -14.07 -13.49
C ILE A 173 -14.49 -15.38 -12.82
N GLU A 174 -13.58 -16.06 -12.17
CA GLU A 174 -13.81 -17.30 -11.43
C GLU A 174 -14.41 -17.08 -10.02
N GLY A 175 -14.69 -15.81 -9.64
CA GLY A 175 -15.38 -15.44 -8.39
C GLY A 175 -14.47 -15.34 -7.15
N HIS A 176 -13.15 -15.30 -7.32
CA HIS A 176 -12.18 -15.21 -6.23
C HIS A 176 -11.11 -14.12 -6.46
N ALA A 177 -11.53 -12.96 -6.97
CA ALA A 177 -10.65 -11.80 -7.09
C ALA A 177 -9.97 -11.45 -5.75
N PRO A 178 -8.71 -10.98 -5.77
CA PRO A 178 -8.07 -10.53 -4.54
C PRO A 178 -8.79 -9.31 -3.97
N GLN A 179 -8.95 -9.28 -2.64
CA GLN A 179 -9.50 -8.15 -1.90
C GLN A 179 -8.46 -7.04 -1.75
N LEU A 180 -8.88 -5.79 -1.84
CA LEU A 180 -8.03 -4.66 -1.45
C LEU A 180 -8.20 -4.36 0.03
N LEU A 181 -7.10 -4.46 0.79
CA LEU A 181 -7.08 -4.21 2.22
C LEU A 181 -6.21 -3.00 2.53
N ALA A 182 -6.83 -1.97 3.11
CA ALA A 182 -6.17 -0.73 3.53
C ALA A 182 -6.37 -0.52 5.04
N PRO A 183 -5.66 -1.30 5.89
CA PRO A 183 -5.91 -1.33 7.33
C PRO A 183 -5.66 0.00 8.05
N LEU A 184 -4.94 0.92 7.42
CA LEU A 184 -4.53 2.18 8.01
C LEU A 184 -5.37 3.38 7.51
N VAL A 185 -6.33 3.16 6.61
CA VAL A 185 -6.99 4.22 5.84
C VAL A 185 -7.66 5.28 6.71
N SER A 186 -8.17 4.90 7.88
CA SER A 186 -8.88 5.80 8.82
C SER A 186 -8.07 6.12 10.09
N LEU A 187 -6.81 5.72 10.17
CA LEU A 187 -5.98 5.91 11.36
C LEU A 187 -5.20 7.22 11.28
N SER A 188 -5.03 7.91 12.42
CA SER A 188 -4.08 9.01 12.54
C SER A 188 -2.63 8.46 12.55
N LYS A 189 -1.66 9.34 12.27
CA LYS A 189 -0.23 8.94 12.33
C LYS A 189 0.15 8.40 13.71
N ALA A 190 -0.38 8.96 14.77
CA ALA A 190 -0.15 8.49 16.14
C ALA A 190 -0.74 7.07 16.35
N ASP A 191 -1.92 6.79 15.78
CA ASP A 191 -2.55 5.47 15.88
C ASP A 191 -1.79 4.43 15.05
N ILE A 192 -1.26 4.81 13.88
CA ILE A 192 -0.42 3.92 13.06
C ILE A 192 0.86 3.54 13.81
N ILE A 193 1.54 4.51 14.44
CA ILE A 193 2.74 4.26 15.26
C ILE A 193 2.40 3.32 16.42
N ARG A 194 1.29 3.58 17.12
CA ARG A 194 0.85 2.74 18.24
C ARG A 194 0.56 1.32 17.79
N LEU A 195 -0.18 1.17 16.68
CA LEU A 195 -0.47 -0.12 16.08
C LEU A 195 0.81 -0.87 15.71
N GLY A 196 1.80 -0.18 15.12
CA GLY A 196 3.05 -0.81 14.76
C GLY A 196 3.83 -1.32 15.97
N HIS A 197 3.87 -0.57 17.07
CA HIS A 197 4.47 -1.05 18.32
C HIS A 197 3.71 -2.27 18.89
N GLU A 198 2.38 -2.26 18.86
CA GLU A 198 1.55 -3.41 19.26
C GLU A 198 1.81 -4.64 18.37
N LEU A 199 2.19 -4.43 17.12
CA LEU A 199 2.58 -5.48 16.16
C LEU A 199 4.05 -5.91 16.29
N GLY A 200 4.81 -5.30 17.22
CA GLY A 200 6.21 -5.63 17.49
C GLY A 200 7.19 -5.00 16.50
N LEU A 201 6.80 -3.93 15.80
CA LEU A 201 7.73 -3.18 14.96
C LEU A 201 8.59 -2.26 15.80
N ASP A 202 9.89 -2.25 15.51
CA ASP A 202 10.84 -1.25 15.93
C ASP A 202 11.07 -0.29 14.74
N TYR A 203 10.85 0.99 14.97
CA TYR A 203 11.02 2.04 13.95
C TYR A 203 12.35 2.81 14.11
N GLY A 204 13.20 2.40 15.06
CA GLY A 204 14.48 3.04 15.38
C GLY A 204 15.63 2.72 14.46
#